data_02c81c3cdcbc9fc014b176d8888d918a
#
_entry.id   02c81c3cdcbc9fc014b176d8888d918a
#
_cell.length_a   1.000
_cell.length_b   1.000
_cell.length_c   1.000
_cell.angle_alpha   90.00
_cell.angle_beta   90.00
_cell.angle_gamma   90.00
#
_symmetry.space_group_name_H-M   'P 1'
#
loop_
_entity.id
_entity.type
_entity.pdbx_description
1 polymer ?
#
loop_
_entity_poly.entity_id
_entity_poly.type
_entity_poly.pdbx_seq_one_letter_code
_entity_poly.pdbx_strand_id
1 'polypeptide(L)'
;NTPFSRINYTIWSDVYECGNCLSDLVFWDEFYNDDVNKLETTVACPKCGSTQTKKSMQRKFISEFDAQLDMVVNIAKQVPVVIDYTNLRGERKQKKPDEVDIKLIEHIKGLKVADSVNPLPNGVNTEQPRKSHGVEYLHQFYTARNLAVMNKLRAIAKESNYRKQLLFLISSYDLSHSTKMSRIIFKKGKKPVLTGYQSGTLYISSLPIEKNILTGIEKQKLPIISKSLKEIENNNIV
;
A
#
# COMPACT_ATOMS: atom_id res chain seq x y z
N ASN A 1 20.61 -17.52 12.31
CA ASN A 1 19.49 -17.06 11.47
C ASN A 1 18.21 -17.64 12.05
N THR A 2 17.50 -16.85 12.85
CA THR A 2 16.16 -17.23 13.30
C THR A 2 15.24 -17.16 12.08
N PRO A 3 14.54 -18.25 11.72
CA PRO A 3 13.64 -18.22 10.59
C PRO A 3 12.44 -17.32 10.93
N PHE A 4 12.17 -16.32 10.11
CA PHE A 4 11.04 -15.41 10.29
C PHE A 4 9.87 -15.78 9.38
N SER A 5 8.65 -15.58 9.86
CA SER A 5 7.47 -15.60 9.02
C SER A 5 7.55 -14.47 7.98
N ARG A 6 7.07 -14.70 6.77
CA ARG A 6 7.13 -13.72 5.68
C ARG A 6 5.78 -13.06 5.48
N ILE A 7 5.71 -11.73 5.64
CA ILE A 7 4.52 -10.95 5.27
C ILE A 7 4.33 -11.04 3.75
N ASN A 8 3.14 -11.42 3.30
CA ASN A 8 2.74 -11.44 1.90
C ASN A 8 2.16 -10.08 1.49
N TYR A 9 1.27 -9.54 2.33
CA TYR A 9 0.75 -8.19 2.21
C TYR A 9 0.15 -7.71 3.53
N THR A 10 -0.04 -6.39 3.63
CA THR A 10 -0.79 -5.74 4.71
C THR A 10 -1.94 -4.94 4.11
N ILE A 11 -3.15 -5.10 4.65
CA ILE A 11 -4.28 -4.21 4.34
C ILE A 11 -4.20 -3.03 5.29
N TRP A 12 -4.24 -1.84 4.72
CA TRP A 12 -4.36 -0.58 5.46
C TRP A 12 -5.80 -0.07 5.33
N SER A 13 -6.25 0.69 6.31
CA SER A 13 -7.57 1.30 6.34
C SER A 13 -7.45 2.79 6.59
N ASP A 14 -8.18 3.59 5.81
CA ASP A 14 -8.43 4.98 6.19
C ASP A 14 -9.19 5.01 7.50
N VAL A 15 -8.91 6.03 8.30
CA VAL A 15 -9.71 6.40 9.46
C VAL A 15 -10.60 7.59 9.08
N TYR A 16 -11.87 7.49 9.40
CA TYR A 16 -12.86 8.53 9.19
C TYR A 16 -13.31 9.10 10.53
N GLU A 17 -13.90 10.28 10.50
CA GLU A 17 -14.61 10.89 11.63
C GLU A 17 -16.10 10.69 11.43
N CYS A 18 -16.80 10.24 12.48
CA CYS A 18 -18.25 10.14 12.49
C CYS A 18 -18.87 11.51 12.19
N GLY A 19 -19.78 11.58 11.24
CA GLY A 19 -20.45 12.84 10.87
C GLY A 19 -21.28 13.48 11.98
N ASN A 20 -21.56 12.76 13.08
CA ASN A 20 -22.35 13.26 14.21
C ASN A 20 -21.51 13.55 15.47
N CYS A 21 -20.65 12.62 15.91
CA CYS A 21 -19.94 12.76 17.19
C CYS A 21 -18.41 12.91 17.04
N LEU A 22 -17.91 12.98 15.81
CA LEU A 22 -16.49 13.13 15.43
C LEU A 22 -15.56 12.03 15.98
N SER A 23 -16.10 10.90 16.47
CA SER A 23 -15.27 9.78 16.88
C SER A 23 -14.59 9.12 15.69
N ASP A 24 -13.39 8.58 15.92
CA ASP A 24 -12.65 7.83 14.92
C ASP A 24 -13.37 6.54 14.54
N LEU A 25 -13.50 6.30 13.24
CA LEU A 25 -14.08 5.10 12.64
C LEU A 25 -13.05 4.50 11.67
N VAL A 26 -12.50 3.35 12.00
CA VAL A 26 -11.61 2.60 11.09
C VAL A 26 -12.48 1.97 10.01
N PHE A 27 -12.28 2.38 8.74
CA PHE A 27 -13.18 1.99 7.65
C PHE A 27 -13.29 0.45 7.48
N TRP A 28 -12.21 -0.28 7.68
CA TRP A 28 -12.22 -1.74 7.66
C TRP A 28 -13.11 -2.32 8.78
N ASP A 29 -12.89 -1.91 10.01
CA ASP A 29 -13.56 -2.51 11.16
C ASP A 29 -15.07 -2.25 11.16
N GLU A 30 -15.50 -1.09 10.64
CA GLU A 30 -16.91 -0.71 10.63
C GLU A 30 -17.65 -1.21 9.38
N PHE A 31 -17.01 -1.18 8.21
CA PHE A 31 -17.69 -1.44 6.93
C PHE A 31 -17.45 -2.83 6.35
N TYR A 32 -16.37 -3.53 6.74
CA TYR A 32 -16.12 -4.87 6.23
C TYR A 32 -16.88 -5.92 7.03
N ASN A 33 -17.73 -6.68 6.33
CA ASN A 33 -18.47 -7.80 6.89
C ASN A 33 -17.80 -9.10 6.45
N ASP A 34 -17.16 -9.79 7.40
CA ASP A 34 -16.38 -11.02 7.14
C ASP A 34 -17.27 -12.21 6.77
N ASP A 35 -18.49 -12.30 7.32
CA ASP A 35 -19.42 -13.40 7.06
C ASP A 35 -19.82 -13.50 5.58
N VAL A 36 -19.93 -12.35 4.93
CA VAL A 36 -20.35 -12.24 3.52
C VAL A 36 -19.26 -11.73 2.59
N ASN A 37 -18.07 -11.47 3.10
CA ASN A 37 -16.91 -10.96 2.36
C ASN A 37 -17.24 -9.72 1.51
N LYS A 38 -17.92 -8.74 2.09
CA LYS A 38 -18.31 -7.50 1.39
C LYS A 38 -18.15 -6.26 2.27
N LEU A 39 -18.17 -5.10 1.63
CA LEU A 39 -18.33 -3.82 2.32
C LEU A 39 -19.81 -3.49 2.43
N GLU A 40 -20.25 -3.13 3.64
CA GLU A 40 -21.58 -2.58 3.87
C GLU A 40 -21.65 -1.13 3.33
N THR A 41 -22.85 -0.70 2.97
CA THR A 41 -23.07 0.66 2.46
C THR A 41 -23.37 1.65 3.58
N THR A 42 -23.93 1.15 4.68
CA THR A 42 -24.31 1.90 5.87
C THR A 42 -23.93 1.13 7.12
N VAL A 43 -23.48 1.84 8.14
CA VAL A 43 -23.11 1.26 9.45
C VAL A 43 -23.61 2.19 10.56
N ALA A 44 -23.81 1.63 11.76
CA ALA A 44 -24.08 2.43 12.94
C ALA A 44 -22.76 2.84 13.60
N CYS A 45 -22.60 4.10 13.97
CA CYS A 45 -21.44 4.53 14.74
C CYS A 45 -21.43 3.82 16.11
N PRO A 46 -20.36 3.12 16.49
CA PRO A 46 -20.33 2.39 17.76
C PRO A 46 -20.39 3.29 18.99
N LYS A 47 -20.06 4.58 18.83
CA LYS A 47 -20.08 5.54 19.95
C LYS A 47 -21.41 6.26 20.15
N CYS A 48 -22.10 6.65 19.08
CA CYS A 48 -23.30 7.47 19.19
C CYS A 48 -24.55 6.85 18.53
N GLY A 49 -24.43 5.66 17.91
CA GLY A 49 -25.53 4.95 17.23
C GLY A 49 -26.02 5.58 15.92
N SER A 50 -25.51 6.74 15.52
CA SER A 50 -25.95 7.40 14.28
C SER A 50 -25.54 6.57 13.04
N THR A 51 -26.46 6.49 12.07
CA THR A 51 -26.17 5.80 10.80
C THR A 51 -25.16 6.60 9.98
N GLN A 52 -24.11 5.93 9.58
CA GLN A 52 -23.03 6.49 8.77
C GLN A 52 -22.96 5.83 7.39
N THR A 53 -22.63 6.64 6.40
CA THR A 53 -22.24 6.19 5.07
C THR A 53 -20.85 6.74 4.78
N LYS A 54 -20.15 6.18 3.81
CA LYS A 54 -18.86 6.75 3.40
C LYS A 54 -18.95 8.23 2.97
N LYS A 55 -20.11 8.67 2.48
CA LYS A 55 -20.35 10.06 2.04
C LYS A 55 -20.64 11.03 3.21
N SER A 56 -21.21 10.52 4.32
CA SER A 56 -21.54 11.35 5.50
C SER A 56 -20.34 11.58 6.42
N MET A 57 -19.23 10.87 6.19
CA MET A 57 -18.03 10.94 6.99
C MET A 57 -16.91 11.71 6.27
N GLN A 58 -16.02 12.31 7.03
CA GLN A 58 -14.79 12.91 6.51
C GLN A 58 -13.58 12.05 6.88
N ARG A 59 -12.58 11.98 5.99
CA ARG A 59 -11.31 11.34 6.37
C ARG A 59 -10.67 12.13 7.48
N LYS A 60 -10.18 11.42 8.47
CA LYS A 60 -9.39 12.03 9.52
C LYS A 60 -8.01 12.38 8.99
N PHE A 61 -7.66 13.66 9.12
CA PHE A 61 -6.30 14.14 8.86
C PHE A 61 -5.54 14.28 10.17
N ILE A 62 -4.24 13.99 10.11
CA ILE A 62 -3.34 14.10 11.25
C ILE A 62 -2.06 14.85 10.84
N SER A 63 -1.48 15.56 11.78
CA SER A 63 -0.13 16.08 11.66
C SER A 63 0.85 14.97 11.98
N GLU A 64 1.68 14.57 11.02
CA GLU A 64 2.68 13.50 11.16
C GLU A 64 4.05 14.02 10.72
N PHE A 65 5.12 13.63 11.43
CA PHE A 65 6.48 13.97 11.04
C PHE A 65 6.90 13.10 9.84
N ASP A 66 7.27 13.76 8.74
CA ASP A 66 7.77 13.10 7.52
C ASP A 66 9.30 13.13 7.55
N ALA A 67 9.92 12.00 7.87
CA ALA A 67 11.38 11.89 7.97
C ALA A 67 12.11 12.14 6.63
N GLN A 68 11.43 12.01 5.49
CA GLN A 68 12.02 12.27 4.17
C GLN A 68 12.16 13.78 3.91
N LEU A 69 11.19 14.58 4.41
CA LEU A 69 11.12 16.03 4.28
C LEU A 69 11.76 16.76 5.47
N ASP A 70 11.95 16.08 6.60
CA ASP A 70 12.36 16.66 7.88
C ASP A 70 11.38 17.74 8.36
N MET A 71 10.07 17.50 8.19
CA MET A 71 9.02 18.42 8.58
C MET A 71 7.72 17.73 8.93
N VAL A 72 6.84 18.42 9.64
CA VAL A 72 5.47 17.96 9.91
C VAL A 72 4.59 18.22 8.70
N VAL A 73 3.86 17.19 8.29
CA VAL A 73 2.91 17.24 7.18
C VAL A 73 1.50 16.89 7.67
N ASN A 74 0.48 17.32 6.94
CA ASN A 74 -0.92 17.00 7.24
C ASN A 74 -1.41 15.96 6.23
N ILE A 75 -1.61 14.72 6.69
CA ILE A 75 -1.98 13.58 5.83
C ILE A 75 -3.19 12.84 6.40
N ALA A 76 -3.91 12.12 5.53
CA ALA A 76 -5.01 11.26 5.96
C ALA A 76 -4.47 10.11 6.84
N LYS A 77 -5.11 9.93 8.01
CA LYS A 77 -4.77 8.86 8.94
C LYS A 77 -5.07 7.50 8.33
N GLN A 78 -4.07 6.64 8.25
CA GLN A 78 -4.19 5.25 7.82
C GLN A 78 -3.61 4.33 8.87
N VAL A 79 -4.29 3.21 9.13
CA VAL A 79 -3.85 2.19 10.09
C VAL A 79 -3.80 0.81 9.42
N PRO A 80 -2.84 -0.06 9.77
CA PRO A 80 -2.85 -1.42 9.30
C PRO A 80 -3.94 -2.21 10.02
N VAL A 81 -4.70 -3.03 9.29
CA VAL A 81 -5.85 -3.77 9.85
C VAL A 81 -5.74 -5.29 9.69
N VAL A 82 -5.09 -5.76 8.63
CA VAL A 82 -4.83 -7.20 8.40
C VAL A 82 -3.42 -7.39 7.91
N ILE A 83 -2.70 -8.34 8.48
CA ILE A 83 -1.42 -8.84 7.99
C ILE A 83 -1.61 -10.27 7.50
N ASP A 84 -1.44 -10.48 6.19
CA ASP A 84 -1.37 -11.81 5.58
C ASP A 84 0.09 -12.24 5.50
N TYR A 85 0.39 -13.41 6.05
CA TYR A 85 1.76 -13.90 6.13
C TYR A 85 1.85 -15.41 5.90
N THR A 86 3.02 -15.86 5.50
CA THR A 86 3.38 -17.27 5.40
C THR A 86 4.28 -17.62 6.59
N ASN A 87 3.86 -18.58 7.40
CA ASN A 87 4.62 -19.02 8.58
C ASN A 87 5.81 -19.90 8.16
N LEU A 88 6.59 -20.35 9.16
CA LEU A 88 7.78 -21.20 8.96
C LEU A 88 7.47 -22.57 8.35
N ARG A 89 6.22 -23.04 8.49
CA ARG A 89 5.77 -24.31 7.91
C ARG A 89 5.24 -24.16 6.47
N GLY A 90 5.29 -22.94 5.91
CA GLY A 90 4.77 -22.64 4.58
C GLY A 90 3.25 -22.41 4.55
N GLU A 91 2.56 -22.40 5.70
CA GLU A 91 1.13 -22.15 5.79
C GLU A 91 0.83 -20.67 5.71
N ARG A 92 -0.16 -20.31 4.92
CA ARG A 92 -0.65 -18.93 4.82
C ARG A 92 -1.69 -18.65 5.89
N LYS A 93 -1.47 -17.57 6.66
CA LYS A 93 -2.33 -17.14 7.77
C LYS A 93 -2.56 -15.64 7.73
N GLN A 94 -3.58 -15.20 8.45
CA GLN A 94 -3.87 -13.79 8.68
C GLN A 94 -3.91 -13.49 10.17
N LYS A 95 -3.52 -12.27 10.53
CA LYS A 95 -3.63 -11.73 11.90
C LYS A 95 -4.00 -10.26 11.85
N LYS A 96 -4.59 -9.76 12.93
CA LYS A 96 -4.61 -8.32 13.22
C LYS A 96 -3.19 -7.87 13.59
N PRO A 97 -2.78 -6.65 13.23
CA PRO A 97 -1.50 -6.09 13.68
C PRO A 97 -1.45 -6.02 15.20
N ASP A 98 -0.34 -6.45 15.77
CA ASP A 98 -0.05 -6.35 17.20
C ASP A 98 0.92 -5.19 17.51
N GLU A 99 1.25 -4.98 18.78
CA GLU A 99 2.15 -3.90 19.20
C GLU A 99 3.55 -4.00 18.57
N VAL A 100 4.04 -5.21 18.33
CA VAL A 100 5.36 -5.42 17.70
C VAL A 100 5.33 -4.95 16.26
N ASP A 101 4.24 -5.28 15.53
CA ASP A 101 4.05 -4.82 14.15
C ASP A 101 3.99 -3.29 14.08
N ILE A 102 3.22 -2.66 15.00
CA ILE A 102 3.07 -1.21 15.04
C ILE A 102 4.41 -0.53 15.36
N LYS A 103 5.13 -0.99 16.40
CA LYS A 103 6.45 -0.45 16.75
C LYS A 103 7.45 -0.55 15.60
N LEU A 104 7.42 -1.66 14.84
CA LEU A 104 8.27 -1.83 13.66
C LEU A 104 7.90 -0.83 12.55
N ILE A 105 6.62 -0.63 12.30
CA ILE A 105 6.14 0.35 11.31
C ILE A 105 6.59 1.76 11.69
N GLU A 106 6.40 2.17 12.94
CA GLU A 106 6.79 3.50 13.42
C GLU A 106 8.32 3.68 13.38
N HIS A 107 9.08 2.66 13.75
CA HIS A 107 10.54 2.70 13.60
C HIS A 107 10.95 2.95 12.15
N ILE A 108 10.36 2.23 11.18
CA ILE A 108 10.69 2.39 9.75
C ILE A 108 10.25 3.76 9.22
N LYS A 109 9.11 4.30 9.69
CA LYS A 109 8.66 5.66 9.35
C LYS A 109 9.70 6.73 9.72
N GLY A 110 10.38 6.56 10.85
CA GLY A 110 11.43 7.47 11.31
C GLY A 110 12.73 7.42 10.51
N LEU A 111 12.91 6.45 9.60
CA LEU A 111 14.14 6.32 8.81
C LEU A 111 14.12 7.25 7.59
N LYS A 112 15.20 7.98 7.39
CA LYS A 112 15.44 8.74 6.15
C LYS A 112 16.00 7.80 5.09
N VAL A 113 15.18 7.39 4.13
CA VAL A 113 15.52 6.34 3.15
C VAL A 113 15.45 6.81 1.69
N ALA A 114 14.80 7.95 1.41
CA ALA A 114 14.70 8.47 0.05
C ALA A 114 15.97 9.22 -0.36
N ASP A 115 16.53 8.87 -1.54
CA ASP A 115 17.66 9.61 -2.13
C ASP A 115 17.28 11.04 -2.52
N SER A 116 16.01 11.24 -2.89
CA SER A 116 15.45 12.53 -3.26
C SER A 116 13.95 12.58 -2.98
N VAL A 117 13.45 13.76 -2.66
CA VAL A 117 12.02 14.03 -2.50
C VAL A 117 11.55 14.93 -3.64
N ASN A 118 10.54 14.49 -4.36
CA ASN A 118 10.02 15.20 -5.51
C ASN A 118 8.57 15.62 -5.24
N PRO A 119 8.25 16.93 -5.31
CA PRO A 119 6.89 17.40 -5.18
C PRO A 119 6.05 16.94 -6.37
N LEU A 120 4.76 16.76 -6.14
CA LEU A 120 3.82 16.49 -7.22
C LEU A 120 3.64 17.76 -8.07
N PRO A 121 3.68 17.64 -9.41
CA PRO A 121 3.35 18.76 -10.27
C PRO A 121 1.89 19.19 -10.08
N ASN A 122 1.57 20.44 -10.37
CA ASN A 122 0.18 20.89 -10.38
C ASN A 122 -0.56 20.31 -11.58
N GLY A 123 -1.79 19.86 -11.37
CA GLY A 123 -2.61 19.28 -12.43
C GLY A 123 -3.85 18.58 -11.88
N VAL A 124 -4.84 18.36 -12.75
CA VAL A 124 -6.13 17.76 -12.38
C VAL A 124 -5.98 16.40 -11.70
N ASN A 125 -5.11 15.55 -12.24
CA ASN A 125 -4.90 14.19 -11.70
C ASN A 125 -4.16 14.19 -10.35
N THR A 126 -3.32 15.19 -10.09
CA THR A 126 -2.57 15.30 -8.82
C THR A 126 -3.37 16.01 -7.72
N GLU A 127 -4.43 16.73 -8.09
CA GLU A 127 -5.32 17.38 -7.14
C GLU A 127 -6.12 16.36 -6.30
N GLN A 128 -6.51 15.26 -6.90
CA GLN A 128 -7.29 14.22 -6.22
C GLN A 128 -6.55 13.62 -5.00
N PRO A 129 -5.32 13.09 -5.10
CA PRO A 129 -4.59 12.58 -3.92
C PRO A 129 -4.22 13.68 -2.92
N ARG A 130 -3.98 14.93 -3.35
CA ARG A 130 -3.80 16.06 -2.44
C ARG A 130 -5.03 16.29 -1.57
N LYS A 131 -6.20 16.48 -2.19
CA LYS A 131 -7.46 16.73 -1.47
C LYS A 131 -7.91 15.55 -0.61
N SER A 132 -7.73 14.33 -1.12
CA SER A 132 -8.25 13.15 -0.44
C SER A 132 -7.33 12.59 0.65
N HIS A 133 -6.01 12.76 0.51
CA HIS A 133 -5.03 12.11 1.41
C HIS A 133 -3.89 13.03 1.84
N GLY A 134 -3.83 14.30 1.39
CA GLY A 134 -2.74 15.22 1.73
C GLY A 134 -1.41 14.85 1.05
N VAL A 135 -1.44 14.14 -0.08
CA VAL A 135 -0.23 13.71 -0.78
C VAL A 135 0.31 14.85 -1.62
N GLU A 136 1.44 15.43 -1.22
CA GLU A 136 2.12 16.53 -1.88
C GLU A 136 3.43 16.10 -2.57
N TYR A 137 3.98 14.93 -2.20
CA TYR A 137 5.26 14.42 -2.68
C TYR A 137 5.14 12.97 -3.15
N LEU A 138 5.98 12.57 -4.11
CA LEU A 138 5.94 11.22 -4.70
C LEU A 138 6.14 10.10 -3.68
N HIS A 139 7.04 10.28 -2.70
CA HIS A 139 7.31 9.26 -1.69
C HIS A 139 6.09 8.96 -0.79
N GLN A 140 5.16 9.89 -0.64
CA GLN A 140 3.95 9.74 0.18
C GLN A 140 2.93 8.77 -0.43
N PHE A 141 3.09 8.39 -1.71
CA PHE A 141 2.33 7.28 -2.28
C PHE A 141 2.74 5.91 -1.76
N TYR A 142 3.87 5.79 -1.08
CA TYR A 142 4.35 4.52 -0.52
C TYR A 142 4.01 4.40 0.96
N THR A 143 3.91 3.17 1.44
CA THR A 143 4.09 2.89 2.87
C THR A 143 5.58 2.99 3.19
N ALA A 144 5.92 3.21 4.47
CA ALA A 144 7.32 3.36 4.87
C ALA A 144 8.18 2.15 4.50
N ARG A 145 7.66 0.92 4.68
CA ARG A 145 8.37 -0.32 4.32
C ARG A 145 8.62 -0.41 2.81
N ASN A 146 7.59 -0.16 2.01
CA ASN A 146 7.73 -0.24 0.56
C ASN A 146 8.64 0.87 0.02
N LEU A 147 8.60 2.07 0.58
CA LEU A 147 9.56 3.14 0.25
C LEU A 147 11.00 2.68 0.51
N ALA A 148 11.29 2.14 1.70
CA ALA A 148 12.61 1.66 2.07
C ALA A 148 13.10 0.55 1.13
N VAL A 149 12.26 -0.46 0.84
CA VAL A 149 12.59 -1.56 -0.08
C VAL A 149 12.86 -1.05 -1.50
N MET A 150 12.00 -0.18 -2.04
CA MET A 150 12.16 0.36 -3.39
C MET A 150 13.43 1.20 -3.53
N ASN A 151 13.75 2.05 -2.56
CA ASN A 151 14.99 2.82 -2.60
C ASN A 151 16.23 1.93 -2.49
N LYS A 152 16.19 0.90 -1.63
CA LYS A 152 17.29 -0.06 -1.54
C LYS A 152 17.51 -0.83 -2.84
N LEU A 153 16.43 -1.29 -3.49
CA LEU A 153 16.51 -1.96 -4.79
C LEU A 153 17.07 -1.04 -5.88
N ARG A 154 16.64 0.24 -5.91
CA ARG A 154 17.19 1.22 -6.86
C ARG A 154 18.67 1.50 -6.60
N ALA A 155 19.10 1.62 -5.35
CA ALA A 155 20.50 1.80 -4.99
C ALA A 155 21.36 0.62 -5.49
N ILE A 156 20.95 -0.62 -5.20
CA ILE A 156 21.64 -1.82 -5.68
C ILE A 156 21.70 -1.86 -7.22
N ALA A 157 20.59 -1.53 -7.88
CA ALA A 157 20.53 -1.53 -9.35
C ALA A 157 21.47 -0.48 -9.97
N LYS A 158 21.65 0.69 -9.35
CA LYS A 158 22.54 1.77 -9.84
C LYS A 158 24.02 1.33 -9.87
N GLU A 159 24.42 0.48 -8.95
CA GLU A 159 25.82 -0.03 -8.81
C GLU A 159 26.08 -1.29 -9.63
N SER A 160 25.04 -1.90 -10.22
CA SER A 160 25.15 -3.14 -10.98
C SER A 160 25.61 -2.90 -12.43
N ASN A 161 26.36 -3.85 -12.99
CA ASN A 161 26.65 -3.91 -14.42
C ASN A 161 25.38 -4.00 -15.29
N TYR A 162 24.26 -4.48 -14.72
CA TYR A 162 22.94 -4.59 -15.37
C TYR A 162 22.02 -3.43 -14.99
N ARG A 163 22.56 -2.24 -14.69
CA ARG A 163 21.83 -1.09 -14.18
C ARG A 163 20.56 -0.78 -14.96
N LYS A 164 20.64 -0.68 -16.30
CA LYS A 164 19.49 -0.31 -17.14
C LYS A 164 18.37 -1.35 -17.05
N GLN A 165 18.72 -2.63 -17.13
CA GLN A 165 17.77 -3.75 -17.09
C GLN A 165 17.11 -3.85 -15.72
N LEU A 166 17.87 -3.70 -14.62
CA LEU A 166 17.34 -3.76 -13.26
C LEU A 166 16.45 -2.55 -12.95
N LEU A 167 16.84 -1.34 -13.36
CA LEU A 167 15.99 -0.16 -13.19
C LEU A 167 14.69 -0.28 -14.00
N PHE A 168 14.74 -0.82 -15.23
CA PHE A 168 13.55 -1.11 -16.01
C PHE A 168 12.64 -2.13 -15.32
N LEU A 169 13.20 -3.24 -14.82
CA LEU A 169 12.46 -4.24 -14.03
C LEU A 169 11.77 -3.61 -12.83
N ILE A 170 12.51 -2.84 -12.01
CA ILE A 170 11.98 -2.18 -10.82
C ILE A 170 10.86 -1.21 -11.22
N SER A 171 11.07 -0.37 -12.23
CA SER A 171 10.05 0.59 -12.71
C SER A 171 8.78 -0.11 -13.22
N SER A 172 8.92 -1.26 -13.88
CA SER A 172 7.77 -2.04 -14.37
C SER A 172 6.89 -2.61 -13.26
N TYR A 173 7.43 -2.72 -12.04
CA TYR A 173 6.72 -3.24 -10.88
C TYR A 173 6.22 -2.12 -9.95
N ASP A 174 6.85 -0.95 -10.02
CA ASP A 174 6.71 0.12 -9.05
C ASP A 174 5.25 0.59 -8.87
N LEU A 175 4.71 1.28 -9.84
CA LEU A 175 3.42 1.96 -9.73
C LEU A 175 2.27 1.03 -9.32
N SER A 176 2.22 -0.17 -9.90
CA SER A 176 1.09 -1.09 -9.75
C SER A 176 1.13 -1.96 -8.50
N HIS A 177 2.26 -2.06 -7.82
CA HIS A 177 2.43 -3.06 -6.76
C HIS A 177 3.14 -2.55 -5.50
N SER A 178 3.86 -1.43 -5.57
CA SER A 178 4.61 -0.89 -4.44
C SER A 178 3.92 0.27 -3.74
N THR A 179 2.94 0.90 -4.39
CA THR A 179 2.27 2.09 -3.88
C THR A 179 0.94 1.80 -3.19
N LYS A 180 0.47 2.76 -2.38
CA LYS A 180 -0.87 2.78 -1.75
C LYS A 180 -2.03 2.83 -2.77
N MET A 181 -1.74 2.97 -4.07
CA MET A 181 -2.75 2.87 -5.12
C MET A 181 -3.16 1.41 -5.40
N SER A 182 -2.38 0.41 -4.95
CA SER A 182 -2.84 -0.98 -4.88
C SER A 182 -3.99 -1.10 -3.90
N ARG A 183 -5.03 -1.86 -4.26
CA ARG A 183 -6.28 -1.91 -3.51
C ARG A 183 -6.91 -3.30 -3.47
N ILE A 184 -7.86 -3.49 -2.57
CA ILE A 184 -8.73 -4.64 -2.51
C ILE A 184 -10.07 -4.30 -3.19
N ILE A 185 -10.59 -5.22 -4.00
CA ILE A 185 -11.89 -5.11 -4.65
C ILE A 185 -12.80 -6.23 -4.13
N PHE A 186 -13.98 -5.85 -3.69
CA PHE A 186 -15.03 -6.74 -3.25
C PHE A 186 -16.01 -6.99 -4.40
N LYS A 187 -16.22 -8.26 -4.76
CA LYS A 187 -17.17 -8.67 -5.79
C LYS A 187 -18.27 -9.51 -5.15
N LYS A 188 -19.54 -9.24 -5.45
CA LYS A 188 -20.68 -10.00 -4.93
C LYS A 188 -20.46 -11.52 -5.12
N GLY A 189 -20.61 -12.29 -4.04
CA GLY A 189 -20.50 -13.74 -4.06
C GLY A 189 -19.11 -14.32 -4.36
N LYS A 190 -18.05 -13.49 -4.29
CA LYS A 190 -16.65 -13.93 -4.51
C LYS A 190 -15.75 -13.46 -3.41
N LYS A 191 -14.63 -14.17 -3.20
CA LYS A 191 -13.58 -13.70 -2.29
C LYS A 191 -13.01 -12.36 -2.77
N PRO A 192 -12.62 -11.47 -1.85
CA PRO A 192 -11.96 -10.22 -2.18
C PRO A 192 -10.71 -10.43 -3.05
N VAL A 193 -10.48 -9.54 -4.01
CA VAL A 193 -9.36 -9.63 -4.96
C VAL A 193 -8.40 -8.47 -4.75
N LEU A 194 -7.12 -8.79 -4.56
CA LEU A 194 -6.07 -7.78 -4.52
C LEU A 194 -5.74 -7.34 -5.95
N THR A 195 -5.79 -6.04 -6.20
CA THR A 195 -5.50 -5.46 -7.52
C THR A 195 -4.35 -4.45 -7.43
N GLY A 196 -3.85 -4.03 -8.58
CA GLY A 196 -2.95 -2.89 -8.69
C GLY A 196 -3.71 -1.56 -8.68
N TYR A 197 -3.07 -0.52 -9.18
CA TYR A 197 -3.65 0.81 -9.33
C TYR A 197 -4.78 0.83 -10.39
N GLN A 198 -5.58 1.89 -10.34
CA GLN A 198 -6.57 2.17 -11.40
C GLN A 198 -5.89 2.97 -12.51
N SER A 199 -5.85 2.41 -13.70
CA SER A 199 -5.26 3.08 -14.87
C SER A 199 -5.86 4.47 -15.10
N GLY A 200 -5.01 5.43 -15.50
CA GLY A 200 -5.41 6.81 -15.79
C GLY A 200 -5.67 7.69 -14.56
N THR A 201 -5.42 7.21 -13.34
CA THR A 201 -5.66 7.98 -12.11
C THR A 201 -4.54 7.79 -11.10
N LEU A 202 -4.43 8.74 -10.16
CA LEU A 202 -3.59 8.64 -8.95
C LEU A 202 -4.44 8.31 -7.71
N TYR A 203 -5.43 7.45 -7.89
CA TYR A 203 -6.44 7.14 -6.88
C TYR A 203 -5.89 6.25 -5.76
N ILE A 204 -5.97 6.74 -4.53
CA ILE A 204 -5.76 5.97 -3.30
C ILE A 204 -7.12 5.58 -2.75
N SER A 205 -7.36 4.28 -2.56
CA SER A 205 -8.62 3.78 -2.01
C SER A 205 -8.65 3.89 -0.48
N SER A 206 -9.82 3.70 0.14
CA SER A 206 -9.91 3.64 1.60
C SER A 206 -9.30 2.37 2.20
N LEU A 207 -8.99 1.39 1.35
CA LEU A 207 -8.34 0.12 1.73
C LEU A 207 -7.14 -0.14 0.81
N PRO A 208 -6.04 0.62 0.99
CA PRO A 208 -4.82 0.38 0.24
C PRO A 208 -4.14 -0.92 0.69
N ILE A 209 -3.43 -1.54 -0.24
CA ILE A 209 -2.70 -2.79 -0.01
C ILE A 209 -1.20 -2.55 -0.12
N GLU A 210 -0.48 -2.86 0.93
CA GLU A 210 0.98 -2.93 0.93
C GLU A 210 1.41 -4.36 0.60
N LYS A 211 1.86 -4.60 -0.63
CA LYS A 211 2.32 -5.91 -1.09
C LYS A 211 3.80 -6.12 -0.79
N ASN A 212 4.20 -7.37 -0.61
CA ASN A 212 5.61 -7.74 -0.54
C ASN A 212 6.26 -7.61 -1.91
N ILE A 213 7.08 -6.59 -2.09
CA ILE A 213 7.73 -6.24 -3.36
C ILE A 213 8.69 -7.35 -3.82
N LEU A 214 9.52 -7.87 -2.90
CA LEU A 214 10.52 -8.90 -3.25
C LEU A 214 9.85 -10.17 -3.76
N THR A 215 8.84 -10.66 -3.04
CA THR A 215 8.06 -11.82 -3.47
C THR A 215 7.34 -11.57 -4.79
N GLY A 216 6.84 -10.37 -5.01
CA GLY A 216 6.17 -10.00 -6.25
C GLY A 216 7.12 -9.98 -7.45
N ILE A 217 8.31 -9.41 -7.30
CA ILE A 217 9.34 -9.44 -8.35
C ILE A 217 9.75 -10.90 -8.64
N GLU A 218 10.08 -11.67 -7.60
CA GLU A 218 10.51 -13.06 -7.72
C GLU A 218 9.48 -13.95 -8.42
N LYS A 219 8.20 -13.88 -7.99
CA LYS A 219 7.17 -14.81 -8.45
C LYS A 219 6.37 -14.34 -9.68
N GLN A 220 6.36 -13.03 -9.97
CA GLN A 220 5.57 -12.49 -11.07
C GLN A 220 6.41 -11.95 -12.20
N LYS A 221 7.48 -11.19 -11.93
CA LYS A 221 8.26 -10.53 -12.98
C LYS A 221 9.38 -11.40 -13.54
N LEU A 222 10.18 -12.00 -12.67
CA LEU A 222 11.31 -12.82 -13.14
C LEU A 222 10.89 -14.02 -14.00
N PRO A 223 9.80 -14.77 -13.69
CA PRO A 223 9.35 -15.86 -14.55
C PRO A 223 8.91 -15.39 -15.95
N ILE A 224 8.23 -14.25 -16.04
CA ILE A 224 7.81 -13.68 -17.32
C ILE A 224 9.04 -13.31 -18.17
N ILE A 225 9.99 -12.60 -17.58
CA ILE A 225 11.22 -12.19 -18.27
C ILE A 225 12.01 -13.41 -18.72
N SER A 226 12.21 -14.40 -17.83
CA SER A 226 12.92 -15.64 -18.17
C SER A 226 12.25 -16.40 -19.32
N LYS A 227 10.91 -16.45 -19.33
CA LYS A 227 10.17 -17.07 -20.43
C LYS A 227 10.38 -16.33 -21.74
N SER A 228 10.25 -14.99 -21.75
CA SER A 228 10.43 -14.17 -22.93
C SER A 228 11.86 -14.27 -23.52
N LEU A 229 12.88 -14.30 -22.67
CA LEU A 229 14.27 -14.49 -23.11
C LEU A 229 14.47 -15.84 -23.80
N LYS A 230 13.92 -16.93 -23.24
CA LYS A 230 13.98 -18.26 -23.87
C LYS A 230 13.25 -18.30 -25.22
N GLU A 231 12.13 -17.61 -25.36
CA GLU A 231 11.39 -17.52 -26.61
C GLU A 231 12.22 -16.77 -27.68
N ILE A 232 12.92 -15.70 -27.31
CA ILE A 232 13.82 -14.97 -28.22
C ILE A 232 14.99 -15.86 -28.68
N GLU A 233 15.66 -16.56 -27.75
CA GLU A 233 16.73 -17.49 -28.05
C GLU A 233 16.28 -18.61 -29.01
N ASN A 234 15.13 -19.23 -28.74
CA ASN A 234 14.59 -20.33 -29.55
C ASN A 234 14.16 -19.91 -30.96
N ASN A 235 13.77 -18.65 -31.13
CA ASN A 235 13.31 -18.13 -32.44
C ASN A 235 14.45 -17.46 -33.25
N ASN A 236 15.70 -17.51 -32.79
CA ASN A 236 16.85 -16.84 -33.42
C ASN A 236 16.60 -15.35 -33.75
N ILE A 237 15.78 -14.67 -32.93
CA ILE A 237 15.53 -13.25 -33.03
C ILE A 237 16.64 -12.55 -32.21
N VAL A 238 17.81 -12.42 -32.83
CA VAL A 238 18.93 -11.62 -32.32
C VAL A 238 19.34 -10.63 -33.39
#